data_09619bea47ce759ee491ba87ec9ca634
#
_entry.id   09619bea47ce759ee491ba87ec9ca634
#
_cell.length_a   1.000
_cell.length_b   1.000
_cell.length_c   1.000
_cell.angle_alpha   90.00
_cell.angle_beta   90.00
_cell.angle_gamma   90.00
#
_symmetry.space_group_name_H-M   'P 1'
#
loop_
_entity.id
_entity.type
_entity.pdbx_description
1 polymer ?
#
loop_
_entity_poly.entity_id
_entity_poly.type
_entity_poly.pdbx_seq_one_letter_code
_entity_poly.pdbx_strand_id
1 'polypeptide(L)'
;MALTVSHAPPPRPQQPLDKDLRGYLDTNRDVVTRITKPVSIDNVGALSAQSEQPILFENIIEKPDFRLCDILVKHRPLHARALGVKREHYLRTLAYRLRLPPRGFSPVKTGPVKEIRWLGAEADLTKLPVPLHTDKDTSPYITAMNIVRDPRLAFTIPRTPGRSSTGRIGHTRASQRRIL
;
A
#
# COMPACT_ATOMS: atom_id res chain seq x y z
N MET A 1 -4.65 -25.47 27.49
CA MET A 1 -5.53 -25.85 26.38
C MET A 1 -4.78 -25.60 25.06
N ALA A 2 -4.29 -26.65 24.43
CA ALA A 2 -3.51 -26.51 23.19
C ALA A 2 -4.47 -26.24 22.03
N LEU A 3 -4.31 -25.11 21.36
CA LEU A 3 -5.06 -24.79 20.14
C LEU A 3 -4.61 -25.74 19.03
N THR A 4 -5.43 -26.72 18.73
CA THR A 4 -5.21 -27.62 17.58
C THR A 4 -5.38 -26.80 16.30
N VAL A 5 -4.27 -26.39 15.70
CA VAL A 5 -4.29 -25.70 14.41
C VAL A 5 -4.65 -26.70 13.32
N SER A 6 -5.85 -26.61 12.79
CA SER A 6 -6.27 -27.43 11.64
C SER A 6 -5.30 -27.28 10.47
N HIS A 7 -4.72 -28.37 10.01
CA HIS A 7 -3.76 -28.41 8.88
C HIS A 7 -4.46 -28.45 7.51
N ALA A 8 -5.78 -28.51 7.49
CA ALA A 8 -6.51 -28.50 6.23
C ALA A 8 -6.30 -27.16 5.48
N PRO A 9 -6.17 -27.19 4.14
CA PRO A 9 -6.04 -25.96 3.36
C PRO A 9 -7.24 -25.04 3.61
N PRO A 10 -7.03 -23.71 3.61
CA PRO A 10 -8.14 -22.77 3.73
C PRO A 10 -9.06 -22.89 2.51
N PRO A 11 -10.32 -22.45 2.64
CA PRO A 11 -11.22 -22.38 1.50
C PRO A 11 -10.58 -21.52 0.40
N ARG A 12 -10.87 -21.87 -0.85
CA ARG A 12 -10.44 -21.06 -2.00
C ARG A 12 -11.01 -19.66 -1.88
N PRO A 13 -10.31 -18.63 -2.36
CA PRO A 13 -10.87 -17.30 -2.46
C PRO A 13 -12.22 -17.35 -3.18
N GLN A 14 -13.21 -16.67 -2.61
CA GLN A 14 -14.56 -16.61 -3.20
C GLN A 14 -14.62 -15.69 -4.43
N GLN A 15 -13.61 -14.82 -4.57
CA GLN A 15 -13.45 -13.89 -5.67
C GLN A 15 -12.01 -13.96 -6.19
N PRO A 16 -11.76 -13.65 -7.47
CA PRO A 16 -10.42 -13.39 -7.94
C PRO A 16 -9.75 -12.31 -7.07
N LEU A 17 -8.49 -12.50 -6.73
CA LEU A 17 -7.75 -11.48 -6.00
C LEU A 17 -7.57 -10.26 -6.90
N ASP A 18 -7.82 -9.09 -6.34
CA ASP A 18 -7.55 -7.83 -7.01
C ASP A 18 -6.05 -7.73 -7.30
N LYS A 19 -5.71 -7.35 -8.53
CA LYS A 19 -4.32 -7.28 -8.98
C LYS A 19 -3.66 -5.94 -8.63
N ASP A 20 -4.48 -4.93 -8.41
CA ASP A 20 -4.04 -3.56 -8.13
C ASP A 20 -5.07 -2.81 -7.25
N LEU A 21 -4.73 -1.58 -6.89
CA LEU A 21 -5.59 -0.73 -6.07
C LEU A 21 -6.92 -0.42 -6.75
N ARG A 22 -6.93 -0.25 -8.07
CA ARG A 22 -8.17 0.06 -8.82
C ARG A 22 -9.15 -1.11 -8.73
N GLY A 23 -8.66 -2.32 -8.97
CA GLY A 23 -9.47 -3.54 -8.81
C GLY A 23 -10.01 -3.67 -7.39
N TYR A 24 -9.18 -3.41 -6.36
CA TYR A 24 -9.64 -3.43 -4.98
C TYR A 24 -10.75 -2.43 -4.71
N LEU A 25 -10.63 -1.18 -5.17
CA LEU A 25 -11.64 -0.15 -5.00
C LEU A 25 -12.94 -0.50 -5.74
N ASP A 26 -12.83 -1.09 -6.92
CA ASP A 26 -13.99 -1.51 -7.72
C ASP A 26 -14.72 -2.68 -7.07
N THR A 27 -14.00 -3.67 -6.57
CA THR A 27 -14.59 -4.85 -5.91
C THR A 27 -15.23 -4.50 -4.55
N ASN A 28 -14.70 -3.47 -3.87
CA ASN A 28 -15.13 -3.08 -2.52
C ASN A 28 -15.91 -1.77 -2.47
N ARG A 29 -16.59 -1.40 -3.55
CA ARG A 29 -17.38 -0.14 -3.64
C ARG A 29 -18.42 0.02 -2.53
N ASP A 30 -18.94 -1.10 -2.01
CA ASP A 30 -19.93 -1.15 -0.93
C ASP A 30 -19.39 -0.66 0.42
N VAL A 31 -18.08 -0.68 0.60
CA VAL A 31 -17.41 -0.26 1.86
C VAL A 31 -16.48 0.93 1.69
N VAL A 32 -16.22 1.38 0.47
CA VAL A 32 -15.34 2.53 0.22
C VAL A 32 -16.15 3.82 0.27
N THR A 33 -15.83 4.69 1.20
CA THR A 33 -16.39 6.04 1.27
C THR A 33 -15.71 6.93 0.23
N ARG A 34 -16.49 7.52 -0.67
CA ARG A 34 -15.99 8.44 -1.71
C ARG A 34 -16.24 9.87 -1.30
N ILE A 35 -15.21 10.68 -1.23
CA ILE A 35 -15.30 12.12 -0.95
C ILE A 35 -14.99 12.87 -2.25
N THR A 36 -16.03 13.42 -2.86
CA THR A 36 -15.96 14.16 -4.12
C THR A 36 -15.76 15.65 -3.93
N LYS A 37 -16.08 16.17 -2.73
CA LYS A 37 -15.83 17.58 -2.38
C LYS A 37 -14.34 17.84 -2.33
N PRO A 38 -13.88 19.04 -2.71
CA PRO A 38 -12.48 19.43 -2.55
C PRO A 38 -12.04 19.34 -1.09
N VAL A 39 -10.91 18.68 -0.83
CA VAL A 39 -10.32 18.51 0.49
C VAL A 39 -8.87 18.96 0.45
N SER A 40 -8.45 19.79 1.42
CA SER A 40 -7.04 20.07 1.63
C SER A 40 -6.31 18.81 2.10
N ILE A 41 -5.09 18.60 1.60
CA ILE A 41 -4.25 17.47 1.99
C ILE A 41 -3.99 17.44 3.50
N ASP A 42 -3.96 18.60 4.16
CA ASP A 42 -3.75 18.74 5.61
C ASP A 42 -4.92 18.18 6.43
N ASN A 43 -6.12 18.10 5.84
CA ASN A 43 -7.31 17.58 6.50
C ASN A 43 -7.51 16.06 6.30
N VAL A 44 -6.73 15.44 5.43
CA VAL A 44 -6.86 14.00 5.12
C VAL A 44 -6.71 13.15 6.38
N GLY A 45 -5.67 13.41 7.19
CA GLY A 45 -5.43 12.65 8.42
C GLY A 45 -6.59 12.73 9.41
N ALA A 46 -7.14 13.93 9.63
CA ALA A 46 -8.26 14.14 10.55
C ALA A 46 -9.56 13.48 10.06
N LEU A 47 -9.82 13.51 8.75
CA LEU A 47 -10.97 12.83 8.15
C LEU A 47 -10.82 11.31 8.20
N SER A 48 -9.63 10.81 7.91
CA SER A 48 -9.33 9.38 7.96
C SER A 48 -9.42 8.80 9.38
N ALA A 49 -9.04 9.58 10.39
CA ALA A 49 -9.16 9.18 11.79
C ALA A 49 -10.61 8.95 12.22
N GLN A 50 -11.56 9.68 11.65
CA GLN A 50 -12.99 9.59 11.96
C GLN A 50 -13.69 8.44 11.22
N SER A 51 -13.07 7.81 10.25
CA SER A 51 -13.68 6.77 9.43
C SER A 51 -13.22 5.37 9.85
N GLU A 52 -14.17 4.45 9.88
CA GLU A 52 -13.91 3.02 10.00
C GLU A 52 -13.83 2.33 8.62
N GLN A 53 -14.16 3.04 7.54
CA GLN A 53 -14.18 2.53 6.18
C GLN A 53 -13.03 3.14 5.37
N PRO A 54 -12.54 2.44 4.34
CA PRO A 54 -11.60 3.01 3.39
C PRO A 54 -12.17 4.29 2.77
N ILE A 55 -11.32 5.30 2.62
CA ILE A 55 -11.74 6.56 2.01
C ILE A 55 -11.00 6.76 0.69
N LEU A 56 -11.72 7.14 -0.34
CA LEU A 56 -11.18 7.65 -1.60
C LEU A 56 -11.49 9.15 -1.71
N PHE A 57 -10.46 9.96 -1.54
CA PHE A 57 -10.51 11.41 -1.82
C PHE A 57 -10.31 11.61 -3.33
N GLU A 58 -11.31 12.13 -4.00
CA GLU A 58 -11.29 12.29 -5.45
C GLU A 58 -10.74 13.65 -5.89
N ASN A 59 -10.71 14.62 -4.99
CA ASN A 59 -10.34 15.99 -5.29
C ASN A 59 -9.47 16.54 -4.14
N ILE A 60 -8.16 16.53 -4.32
CA ILE A 60 -7.19 17.11 -3.38
C ILE A 60 -6.82 18.51 -3.89
N ILE A 61 -7.08 19.54 -3.11
CA ILE A 61 -6.93 20.95 -3.51
C ILE A 61 -5.51 21.24 -4.02
N GLU A 62 -4.49 20.81 -3.25
CA GLU A 62 -3.08 21.08 -3.57
C GLU A 62 -2.51 20.16 -4.65
N LYS A 63 -3.25 19.09 -5.01
CA LYS A 63 -2.82 18.04 -5.95
C LYS A 63 -3.99 17.59 -6.84
N PRO A 64 -4.53 18.49 -7.69
CA PRO A 64 -5.77 18.22 -8.44
C PRO A 64 -5.66 17.07 -9.44
N ASP A 65 -4.44 16.75 -9.88
CA ASP A 65 -4.18 15.64 -10.82
C ASP A 65 -4.19 14.26 -10.14
N PHE A 66 -4.29 14.22 -8.82
CA PHE A 66 -4.22 13.00 -8.05
C PHE A 66 -5.49 12.72 -7.26
N ARG A 67 -5.75 11.43 -7.08
CA ARG A 67 -6.69 10.92 -6.08
C ARG A 67 -5.89 10.23 -4.98
N LEU A 68 -6.41 10.30 -3.77
CA LEU A 68 -5.75 9.69 -2.62
C LEU A 68 -6.70 8.68 -1.98
N CYS A 69 -6.20 7.50 -1.72
CA CYS A 69 -6.93 6.50 -0.96
C CYS A 69 -6.22 6.24 0.36
N ASP A 70 -6.97 6.26 1.45
CA ASP A 70 -6.44 6.08 2.79
C ASP A 70 -7.18 4.99 3.55
N ILE A 71 -6.54 4.48 4.60
CA ILE A 71 -7.05 3.46 5.54
C ILE A 71 -7.65 2.20 4.89
N LEU A 72 -7.10 1.79 3.74
CA LEU A 72 -7.58 0.66 2.93
C LEU A 72 -7.82 -0.63 3.72
N VAL A 73 -6.99 -0.92 4.69
CA VAL A 73 -7.01 -2.16 5.46
C VAL A 73 -6.91 -1.91 6.97
N LYS A 74 -7.66 -0.92 7.47
CA LYS A 74 -7.67 -0.53 8.89
C LYS A 74 -8.07 -1.70 9.83
N HIS A 75 -8.99 -2.58 9.40
CA HIS A 75 -9.57 -3.63 10.22
C HIS A 75 -9.50 -5.00 9.56
N ARG A 76 -9.59 -6.06 10.40
CA ARG A 76 -9.59 -7.46 9.93
C ARG A 76 -10.62 -7.77 8.83
N PRO A 77 -11.86 -7.25 8.85
CA PRO A 77 -12.79 -7.45 7.74
C PRO A 77 -12.25 -6.94 6.40
N LEU A 78 -11.58 -5.79 6.37
CA LEU A 78 -10.98 -5.23 5.16
C LEU A 78 -9.79 -6.07 4.67
N HIS A 79 -8.96 -6.57 5.59
CA HIS A 79 -7.92 -7.53 5.26
C HIS A 79 -8.49 -8.82 4.65
N ALA A 80 -9.59 -9.32 5.20
CA ALA A 80 -10.24 -10.52 4.68
C ALA A 80 -10.76 -10.30 3.25
N ARG A 81 -11.37 -9.13 2.98
CA ARG A 81 -11.78 -8.72 1.63
C ARG A 81 -10.60 -8.67 0.66
N ALA A 82 -9.48 -8.05 1.06
CA ALA A 82 -8.26 -8.00 0.25
C ALA A 82 -7.69 -9.39 -0.06
N LEU A 83 -7.92 -10.37 0.83
CA LEU A 83 -7.55 -11.78 0.60
C LEU A 83 -8.64 -12.59 -0.15
N GLY A 84 -9.78 -11.99 -0.46
CA GLY A 84 -10.91 -12.65 -1.14
C GLY A 84 -11.59 -13.72 -0.30
N VAL A 85 -11.57 -13.59 1.05
CA VAL A 85 -12.14 -14.60 1.98
C VAL A 85 -13.06 -13.96 3.00
N LYS A 86 -13.91 -14.78 3.63
CA LYS A 86 -14.71 -14.34 4.77
C LYS A 86 -13.84 -14.03 5.98
N ARG A 87 -14.32 -13.14 6.86
CA ARG A 87 -13.62 -12.70 8.09
C ARG A 87 -13.14 -13.87 8.96
N GLU A 88 -13.97 -14.87 9.15
CA GLU A 88 -13.68 -16.05 9.98
C GLU A 88 -12.51 -16.89 9.42
N HIS A 89 -12.24 -16.80 8.12
CA HIS A 89 -11.17 -17.52 7.45
C HIS A 89 -9.86 -16.72 7.31
N TYR A 90 -9.87 -15.42 7.67
CA TYR A 90 -8.74 -14.53 7.45
C TYR A 90 -7.43 -15.04 8.03
N LEU A 91 -7.38 -15.29 9.35
CA LEU A 91 -6.15 -15.69 10.03
C LEU A 91 -5.63 -17.04 9.53
N ARG A 92 -6.52 -17.99 9.31
CA ARG A 92 -6.17 -19.31 8.78
C ARG A 92 -5.60 -19.20 7.37
N THR A 93 -6.22 -18.40 6.52
CA THR A 93 -5.75 -18.16 5.14
C THR A 93 -4.38 -17.50 5.15
N LEU A 94 -4.19 -16.48 5.98
CA LEU A 94 -2.92 -15.79 6.11
C LEU A 94 -1.81 -16.74 6.59
N ALA A 95 -2.05 -17.47 7.68
CA ALA A 95 -1.11 -18.45 8.23
C ALA A 95 -0.74 -19.55 7.23
N TYR A 96 -1.71 -20.03 6.45
CA TYR A 96 -1.46 -20.99 5.39
C TYR A 96 -0.57 -20.41 4.28
N ARG A 97 -0.90 -19.21 3.77
CA ARG A 97 -0.13 -18.56 2.70
C ARG A 97 1.30 -18.24 3.11
N LEU A 98 1.53 -17.84 4.37
CA LEU A 98 2.87 -17.56 4.90
C LEU A 98 3.75 -18.83 5.00
N ARG A 99 3.17 -20.01 5.03
CA ARG A 99 3.91 -21.29 5.02
C ARG A 99 4.23 -21.80 3.62
N LEU A 100 3.59 -21.24 2.59
CA LEU A 100 3.89 -21.65 1.22
C LEU A 100 5.32 -21.22 0.85
N PRO A 101 6.02 -22.02 0.06
CA PRO A 101 7.33 -21.61 -0.42
C PRO A 101 7.21 -20.32 -1.24
N PRO A 102 8.19 -19.41 -1.14
CA PRO A 102 8.22 -18.20 -1.93
C PRO A 102 8.16 -18.55 -3.42
N ARG A 103 7.28 -17.90 -4.14
CA ARG A 103 7.28 -17.96 -5.61
C ARG A 103 8.25 -16.92 -6.15
N GLY A 104 9.07 -17.32 -7.11
CA GLY A 104 9.87 -16.37 -7.87
C GLY A 104 8.98 -15.37 -8.61
N PHE A 105 9.53 -14.23 -8.93
CA PHE A 105 8.86 -13.23 -9.77
C PHE A 105 9.31 -13.40 -11.22
N SER A 106 8.39 -13.15 -12.15
CA SER A 106 8.69 -13.13 -13.57
C SER A 106 8.77 -11.67 -14.03
N PRO A 107 9.94 -11.20 -14.47
CA PRO A 107 10.08 -9.84 -14.99
C PRO A 107 9.20 -9.65 -16.22
N VAL A 108 8.51 -8.53 -16.29
CA VAL A 108 7.77 -8.14 -17.49
C VAL A 108 8.46 -6.95 -18.16
N LYS A 109 8.45 -6.94 -19.51
CA LYS A 109 9.09 -5.87 -20.28
C LYS A 109 8.36 -4.53 -20.12
N THR A 110 7.05 -4.56 -19.99
CA THR A 110 6.20 -3.36 -19.91
C THR A 110 5.05 -3.58 -18.93
N GLY A 111 4.41 -2.49 -18.53
CA GLY A 111 3.25 -2.49 -17.64
C GLY A 111 2.85 -1.06 -17.28
N PRO A 112 1.63 -0.84 -16.73
CA PRO A 112 1.12 0.49 -16.40
C PRO A 112 2.08 1.34 -15.55
N VAL A 113 2.82 0.70 -14.65
CA VAL A 113 3.82 1.37 -13.79
C VAL A 113 4.97 2.02 -14.57
N LYS A 114 5.14 1.70 -15.85
CA LYS A 114 6.19 2.24 -16.72
C LYS A 114 5.69 3.31 -17.69
N GLU A 115 4.41 3.61 -17.71
CA GLU A 115 3.79 4.59 -18.61
C GLU A 115 4.21 6.02 -18.29
N ILE A 116 4.34 6.31 -16.97
CA ILE A 116 4.80 7.62 -16.49
C ILE A 116 6.18 7.43 -15.85
N ARG A 117 7.14 8.20 -16.31
CA ARG A 117 8.51 8.21 -15.80
C ARG A 117 8.96 9.61 -15.52
N TRP A 118 9.36 9.87 -14.30
CA TRP A 118 10.02 11.10 -13.90
C TRP A 118 11.51 10.83 -13.75
N LEU A 119 12.34 11.54 -14.49
CA LEU A 119 13.78 11.34 -14.53
C LEU A 119 14.52 12.63 -14.18
N GLY A 120 15.68 12.49 -13.56
CA GLY A 120 16.52 13.63 -13.20
C GLY A 120 15.79 14.63 -12.32
N ALA A 121 15.73 15.88 -12.72
CA ALA A 121 15.06 16.97 -11.98
C ALA A 121 13.53 16.83 -11.93
N GLU A 122 12.93 16.05 -12.81
CA GLU A 122 11.48 15.81 -12.80
C GLU A 122 11.07 14.85 -11.69
N ALA A 123 12.00 13.99 -11.22
CA ALA A 123 11.78 13.00 -10.17
C ALA A 123 11.68 13.67 -8.80
N ASP A 124 10.56 14.34 -8.58
CA ASP A 124 10.26 15.09 -7.37
C ASP A 124 9.09 14.42 -6.61
N LEU A 125 9.40 13.83 -5.46
CA LEU A 125 8.42 13.15 -4.62
C LEU A 125 7.43 14.12 -3.96
N THR A 126 7.74 15.41 -3.89
CA THR A 126 6.81 16.40 -3.36
C THR A 126 5.58 16.63 -4.25
N LYS A 127 5.64 16.18 -5.50
CA LYS A 127 4.50 16.18 -6.42
C LYS A 127 3.41 15.19 -6.01
N LEU A 128 3.75 14.16 -5.25
CA LEU A 128 2.79 13.15 -4.81
C LEU A 128 1.90 13.68 -3.68
N PRO A 129 0.62 13.25 -3.63
CA PRO A 129 -0.30 13.63 -2.57
C PRO A 129 -0.05 12.81 -1.30
N VAL A 130 1.04 13.09 -0.61
CA VAL A 130 1.39 12.40 0.64
C VAL A 130 0.97 13.28 1.82
N PRO A 131 -0.08 12.89 2.58
CA PRO A 131 -0.56 13.69 3.69
C PRO A 131 0.33 13.58 4.92
N LEU A 132 0.26 14.56 5.78
CA LEU A 132 0.68 14.47 7.17
C LEU A 132 -0.55 13.97 7.97
N HIS A 133 -0.45 12.79 8.60
CA HIS A 133 -1.61 12.21 9.28
C HIS A 133 -1.86 12.79 10.66
N THR A 134 -0.84 13.31 11.30
CA THR A 134 -0.90 13.94 12.63
C THR A 134 0.14 15.04 12.76
N ASP A 135 -0.14 16.03 13.58
CA ASP A 135 0.79 17.11 13.95
C ASP A 135 2.07 16.60 14.65
N LYS A 136 2.05 15.37 15.15
CA LYS A 136 3.21 14.72 15.78
C LYS A 136 4.14 14.06 14.77
N ASP A 137 3.73 13.90 13.53
CA ASP A 137 4.58 13.36 12.47
C ASP A 137 5.60 14.43 12.05
N THR A 138 6.86 14.04 11.96
CA THR A 138 7.94 14.96 11.62
C THR A 138 7.97 15.35 10.14
N SER A 139 7.35 14.57 9.27
CA SER A 139 7.25 14.80 7.83
C SER A 139 6.23 13.85 7.20
N PRO A 140 5.66 14.20 6.03
CA PRO A 140 4.88 13.27 5.24
C PRO A 140 5.69 12.02 4.89
N TYR A 141 5.08 10.83 4.94
CA TYR A 141 5.75 9.58 4.60
C TYR A 141 4.80 8.59 3.94
N ILE A 142 5.36 7.74 3.09
CA ILE A 142 4.63 6.66 2.42
C ILE A 142 4.85 5.36 3.19
N THR A 143 3.79 4.76 3.70
CA THR A 143 3.81 3.52 4.49
C THR A 143 3.75 2.25 3.63
N ALA A 144 4.04 2.36 2.34
CA ALA A 144 4.06 1.22 1.44
C ALA A 144 5.26 0.30 1.71
N MET A 145 5.10 -0.98 1.37
CA MET A 145 6.21 -1.93 1.38
C MET A 145 7.26 -1.51 0.35
N ASN A 146 8.49 -1.32 0.80
CA ASN A 146 9.61 -1.03 -0.08
C ASN A 146 10.28 -2.32 -0.52
N ILE A 147 10.37 -2.53 -1.83
CA ILE A 147 11.10 -3.64 -2.43
C ILE A 147 12.43 -3.09 -2.91
N VAL A 148 13.51 -3.50 -2.27
CA VAL A 148 14.86 -3.03 -2.59
C VAL A 148 15.75 -4.22 -2.97
N ARG A 149 16.65 -4.00 -3.92
CA ARG A 149 17.71 -4.95 -4.23
C ARG A 149 18.95 -4.59 -3.44
N ASP A 150 19.44 -5.52 -2.64
CA ASP A 150 20.73 -5.35 -1.98
C ASP A 150 21.84 -5.49 -3.03
N PRO A 151 22.74 -4.49 -3.17
CA PRO A 151 23.80 -4.55 -4.16
C PRO A 151 24.86 -5.63 -3.86
N ARG A 152 24.94 -6.10 -2.63
CA ARG A 152 25.89 -7.14 -2.18
C ARG A 152 25.28 -8.54 -2.24
N LEU A 153 23.95 -8.62 -2.17
CA LEU A 153 23.22 -9.86 -2.13
C LEU A 153 22.39 -9.95 -3.42
N ALA A 154 22.51 -11.05 -4.13
CA ALA A 154 21.79 -11.25 -5.40
C ALA A 154 20.27 -11.41 -5.25
N PHE A 155 19.68 -11.03 -4.13
CA PHE A 155 18.24 -11.17 -3.87
C PHE A 155 17.57 -9.87 -3.45
N THR A 156 16.27 -9.81 -3.68
CA THR A 156 15.41 -8.68 -3.35
C THR A 156 14.83 -8.88 -1.95
N ILE A 157 15.01 -7.92 -1.08
CA ILE A 157 14.46 -7.93 0.30
C ILE A 157 13.22 -7.05 0.32
N PRO A 158 12.02 -7.58 0.58
CA PRO A 158 10.90 -6.75 0.95
C PRO A 158 11.15 -6.16 2.34
N ARG A 159 11.17 -4.85 2.45
CA ARG A 159 11.21 -4.16 3.74
C ARG A 159 9.88 -3.49 4.00
N THR A 160 9.26 -3.85 5.12
CA THR A 160 8.25 -3.00 5.74
C THR A 160 9.00 -1.89 6.45
N PRO A 161 8.65 -0.61 6.32
CA PRO A 161 9.27 0.44 7.09
C PRO A 161 9.02 0.15 8.57
N GLY A 162 10.02 -0.41 9.24
CA GLY A 162 10.05 -0.47 10.69
C GLY A 162 10.36 0.91 11.24
N ARG A 163 10.11 1.12 12.54
CA ARG A 163 10.31 2.40 13.26
C ARG A 163 11.68 3.08 13.07
N SER A 164 12.66 2.44 12.47
CA SER A 164 14.04 2.94 12.32
C SER A 164 14.45 3.33 10.90
N SER A 165 13.57 3.17 9.90
CA SER A 165 13.88 3.61 8.54
C SER A 165 12.87 4.67 8.11
N THR A 166 12.96 5.84 8.70
CA THR A 166 12.35 7.07 8.20
C THR A 166 12.93 7.35 6.82
N GLY A 167 12.30 6.85 5.79
CA GLY A 167 12.46 7.38 4.45
C GLY A 167 11.83 8.78 4.48
N ARG A 168 12.57 9.77 4.95
CA ARG A 168 12.16 11.17 4.83
C ARG A 168 11.97 11.45 3.37
N ILE A 169 10.77 11.89 2.99
CA ILE A 169 10.58 12.67 1.79
C ILE A 169 11.16 14.06 2.10
N GLY A 170 12.44 14.16 2.19
CA GLY A 170 13.18 15.37 2.41
C GLY A 170 14.52 15.15 1.76
N HIS A 171 14.79 15.92 0.71
CA HIS A 171 16.06 16.11 0.00
C HIS A 171 17.13 15.02 0.26
N THR A 172 16.84 13.78 -0.07
CA THR A 172 17.90 12.81 -0.23
C THR A 172 18.50 13.12 -1.60
N ARG A 173 19.60 13.86 -1.60
CA ARG A 173 20.52 13.87 -2.74
C ARG A 173 20.76 12.40 -3.08
N ALA A 174 20.15 11.95 -4.18
CA ALA A 174 20.54 10.69 -4.79
C ALA A 174 22.02 10.80 -5.08
N SER A 175 22.85 10.16 -4.28
CA SER A 175 24.26 9.99 -4.61
C SER A 175 24.28 9.16 -5.87
N GLN A 176 24.47 9.83 -6.99
CA GLN A 176 24.82 9.21 -8.26
C GLN A 176 26.14 8.48 -8.07
N ARG A 177 26.10 7.24 -7.64
CA ARG A 177 27.18 6.32 -7.93
C ARG A 177 26.85 5.70 -9.28
N ARG A 178 27.61 6.11 -10.30
CA ARG A 178 27.68 5.47 -11.62
C ARG A 178 27.82 3.97 -11.39
N ILE A 179 26.89 3.22 -11.95
CA ILE A 179 27.07 1.80 -12.20
C ILE A 179 27.71 1.72 -13.57
N LEU A 180 28.99 1.34 -13.59
CA LEU A 180 29.65 0.85 -14.79
C LEU A 180 29.05 -0.49 -15.20
#